data_cfa664d156d23fdaf12d903c7fe177c9
#
_entry.id   cfa664d156d23fdaf12d903c7fe177c9
#
_cell.length_a   1.000
_cell.length_b   1.000
_cell.length_c   1.000
_cell.angle_alpha   90.00
_cell.angle_beta   90.00
_cell.angle_gamma   90.00
#
_symmetry.space_group_name_H-M   'P 1'
#
loop_
_entity.id
_entity.type
_entity.pdbx_description
1 polymer ?
#
loop_
_entity_poly.entity_id
_entity_poly.type
_entity_poly.pdbx_seq_one_letter_code
_entity_poly.pdbx_strand_id
1 'polypeptide(L)'
;MARPFTEELRESLPRLFAPAITPFTPHPMRVIPRFNMVAAILPREVIFTLAESPYVDRIYHDQVMYALFPTVPDEGVFTAPHKVLEQITFTSTWWTKRLVGADVANEKGFRGRGVLVSIADTGASRVHEQIRRVDFETTMNQYRDENGHGSWCTSCVGGIPMVDNYLSQRARRRVVCEGMAPECGLLAVKCLGYYVGMGATSNIIDAMALSLERGASVVSLSLGGISETRAPQDDPYFVVMEELVKYSVIPIVAAGNSGPGQNTTGTPGAMPQALTVGAYDPITGKVADFSSRGPTNWGDVKPDVVAPGVNIDSGIVGVLDTSGDGVPSRYSPISGTSMATPHVAGLVALMVEAHRRVLGKTLTVDEVKTMMRELGMEKTPTYGWGAITWDLYERWLSTEHGVEI
;
A
#
# COMPACT_ATOMS: atom_id res chain seq x y z
N MET A 1 -8.63 -5.98 29.15
CA MET A 1 -7.17 -6.14 29.09
C MET A 1 -6.90 -7.61 28.77
N ALA A 2 -6.57 -7.93 27.52
CA ALA A 2 -6.18 -9.28 27.13
C ALA A 2 -4.87 -9.64 27.88
N ARG A 3 -4.83 -10.83 28.49
CA ARG A 3 -3.61 -11.32 29.14
C ARG A 3 -2.56 -11.63 28.08
N PRO A 4 -1.29 -11.23 28.26
CA PRO A 4 -0.25 -11.53 27.29
C PRO A 4 -0.09 -13.04 27.09
N PHE A 5 0.23 -13.43 25.88
CA PHE A 5 0.51 -14.80 25.44
C PHE A 5 1.55 -15.42 26.39
N THR A 6 1.15 -16.34 27.25
CA THR A 6 2.06 -16.97 28.20
C THR A 6 2.92 -18.03 27.52
N GLU A 7 4.13 -18.23 28.02
CA GLU A 7 5.06 -19.24 27.51
C GLU A 7 4.46 -20.65 27.55
N GLU A 8 3.59 -20.94 28.52
CA GLU A 8 2.78 -22.15 28.62
C GLU A 8 1.87 -22.41 27.43
N LEU A 9 1.22 -21.35 26.91
CA LEU A 9 0.39 -21.44 25.69
C LEU A 9 1.28 -21.70 24.47
N ARG A 10 2.45 -21.09 24.43
CA ARG A 10 3.43 -21.26 23.34
C ARG A 10 3.96 -22.70 23.26
N GLU A 11 4.12 -23.38 24.40
CA GLU A 11 4.54 -24.77 24.44
C GLU A 11 3.42 -25.79 24.23
N SER A 12 2.18 -25.45 24.58
CA SER A 12 1.02 -26.33 24.42
C SER A 12 0.42 -26.30 23.02
N LEU A 13 0.52 -25.16 22.31
CA LEU A 13 -0.02 -25.01 20.95
C LEU A 13 0.54 -26.04 19.94
N PRO A 14 1.86 -26.35 19.89
CA PRO A 14 2.37 -27.36 18.95
C PRO A 14 1.83 -28.76 19.19
N ARG A 15 1.37 -29.08 20.39
CA ARG A 15 0.80 -30.42 20.73
C ARG A 15 -0.67 -30.54 20.35
N LEU A 16 -1.38 -29.41 20.24
CA LEU A 16 -2.77 -29.36 19.80
C LEU A 16 -2.92 -29.39 18.29
N PHE A 17 -1.86 -29.01 17.56
CA PHE A 17 -1.88 -28.83 16.11
C PHE A 17 -0.99 -29.86 15.42
N ALA A 18 -1.45 -31.09 15.24
CA ALA A 18 -0.82 -32.02 14.31
C ALA A 18 -0.99 -31.49 12.87
N PRO A 19 0.07 -31.49 12.03
CA PRO A 19 0.05 -30.78 10.78
C PRO A 19 -0.91 -31.38 9.75
N ALA A 20 -1.95 -30.65 9.37
CA ALA A 20 -2.59 -30.83 8.09
C ALA A 20 -1.78 -30.04 7.06
N ILE A 21 -0.87 -30.70 6.36
CA ILE A 21 -0.02 -30.07 5.33
C ILE A 21 -0.88 -29.84 4.09
N THR A 22 -1.14 -28.57 3.75
CA THR A 22 -1.57 -28.19 2.40
C THR A 22 -0.42 -27.50 1.69
N PRO A 23 -0.25 -27.65 0.35
CA PRO A 23 0.88 -27.08 -0.39
C PRO A 23 0.93 -25.54 -0.43
N PHE A 24 -0.07 -24.87 0.12
CA PHE A 24 -0.23 -23.41 0.03
C PHE A 24 0.19 -22.61 1.29
N THR A 25 0.48 -23.27 2.40
CA THR A 25 0.96 -22.59 3.60
C THR A 25 2.29 -23.19 4.03
N PRO A 26 3.40 -22.45 3.93
CA PRO A 26 4.71 -22.93 4.31
C PRO A 26 4.87 -23.17 5.82
N HIS A 27 3.94 -22.64 6.63
CA HIS A 27 3.92 -22.85 8.08
C HIS A 27 2.52 -23.26 8.53
N PRO A 28 2.36 -24.44 9.16
CA PRO A 28 1.08 -24.91 9.68
C PRO A 28 0.52 -24.02 10.80
N MET A 29 1.38 -23.23 11.40
CA MET A 29 1.03 -22.26 12.44
C MET A 29 2.00 -21.08 12.39
N ARG A 30 1.47 -19.86 12.42
CA ARG A 30 2.22 -18.62 12.49
C ARG A 30 1.79 -17.84 13.74
N VAL A 31 2.75 -17.49 14.57
CA VAL A 31 2.51 -16.62 15.73
C VAL A 31 2.92 -15.19 15.36
N ILE A 32 2.05 -14.22 15.63
CA ILE A 32 2.27 -12.79 15.41
C ILE A 32 2.20 -12.11 16.79
N PRO A 33 3.29 -12.15 17.58
CA PRO A 33 3.27 -11.75 18.98
C PRO A 33 2.88 -10.29 19.19
N ARG A 34 3.26 -9.43 18.25
CA ARG A 34 2.99 -7.98 18.31
C ARG A 34 1.51 -7.65 18.45
N PHE A 35 0.66 -8.43 17.78
CA PHE A 35 -0.78 -8.24 17.82
C PHE A 35 -1.51 -9.29 18.65
N ASN A 36 -0.77 -10.15 19.36
CA ASN A 36 -1.34 -11.26 20.13
C ASN A 36 -2.22 -12.17 19.27
N MET A 37 -1.76 -12.49 18.06
CA MET A 37 -2.49 -13.27 17.06
C MET A 37 -1.74 -14.56 16.71
N VAL A 38 -2.52 -15.57 16.32
CA VAL A 38 -2.02 -16.82 15.75
C VAL A 38 -2.82 -17.12 14.49
N ALA A 39 -2.13 -17.37 13.39
CA ALA A 39 -2.72 -17.92 12.19
C ALA A 39 -2.41 -19.41 12.10
N ALA A 40 -3.42 -20.25 11.90
CA ALA A 40 -3.25 -21.69 11.80
C ALA A 40 -4.34 -22.34 10.93
N ILE A 41 -4.00 -23.48 10.33
CA ILE A 41 -4.99 -24.34 9.68
C ILE A 41 -5.48 -25.35 10.73
N LEU A 42 -6.75 -25.31 11.05
CA LEU A 42 -7.34 -26.07 12.13
C LEU A 42 -8.51 -26.95 11.64
N PRO A 43 -8.66 -28.18 12.20
CA PRO A 43 -9.87 -28.94 12.07
C PRO A 43 -11.07 -28.18 12.67
N ARG A 44 -12.25 -28.39 12.12
CA ARG A 44 -13.48 -27.69 12.52
C ARG A 44 -13.76 -27.82 14.02
N GLU A 45 -13.55 -29.02 14.57
CA GLU A 45 -13.79 -29.34 15.99
C GLU A 45 -12.86 -28.52 16.92
N VAL A 46 -11.63 -28.30 16.48
CA VAL A 46 -10.64 -27.49 17.23
C VAL A 46 -11.06 -26.02 17.22
N ILE A 47 -11.61 -25.52 16.09
CA ILE A 47 -12.10 -24.14 15.99
C ILE A 47 -13.22 -23.90 17.02
N PHE A 48 -14.19 -24.81 17.14
CA PHE A 48 -15.26 -24.70 18.13
C PHE A 48 -14.74 -24.75 19.57
N THR A 49 -13.78 -25.64 19.86
CA THR A 49 -13.16 -25.73 21.18
C THR A 49 -12.44 -24.43 21.52
N LEU A 50 -11.74 -23.82 20.56
CA LEU A 50 -11.04 -22.54 20.76
C LEU A 50 -12.03 -21.38 20.94
N ALA A 51 -13.17 -21.40 20.25
CA ALA A 51 -14.20 -20.36 20.39
C ALA A 51 -14.82 -20.33 21.81
N GLU A 52 -14.81 -21.46 22.52
CA GLU A 52 -15.25 -21.55 23.92
C GLU A 52 -14.14 -21.24 24.94
N SER A 53 -12.91 -21.05 24.47
CA SER A 53 -11.74 -20.83 25.33
C SER A 53 -11.72 -19.42 25.91
N PRO A 54 -11.54 -19.22 27.23
CA PRO A 54 -11.42 -17.89 27.82
C PRO A 54 -10.10 -17.16 27.42
N TYR A 55 -9.20 -17.81 26.70
CA TYR A 55 -7.96 -17.25 26.21
C TYR A 55 -8.04 -16.76 24.77
N VAL A 56 -9.14 -17.04 24.07
CA VAL A 56 -9.38 -16.61 22.68
C VAL A 56 -10.47 -15.55 22.67
N ASP A 57 -10.12 -14.35 22.26
CA ASP A 57 -11.05 -13.24 22.15
C ASP A 57 -11.89 -13.35 20.88
N ARG A 58 -11.21 -13.59 19.74
CA ARG A 58 -11.86 -13.68 18.42
C ARG A 58 -11.17 -14.69 17.51
N ILE A 59 -11.94 -15.26 16.60
CA ILE A 59 -11.47 -16.12 15.51
C ILE A 59 -11.90 -15.49 14.19
N TYR A 60 -10.92 -15.30 13.30
CA TYR A 60 -11.13 -14.70 11.97
C TYR A 60 -10.80 -15.71 10.88
N HIS A 61 -11.47 -15.57 9.74
CA HIS A 61 -11.11 -16.30 8.53
C HIS A 61 -9.84 -15.68 7.90
N ASP A 62 -8.83 -16.51 7.61
CA ASP A 62 -7.60 -16.09 6.95
C ASP A 62 -7.82 -16.09 5.44
N GLN A 63 -8.28 -14.96 4.90
CA GLN A 63 -8.66 -14.80 3.50
C GLN A 63 -7.45 -14.68 2.57
N VAL A 64 -7.66 -14.97 1.30
CA VAL A 64 -6.68 -14.71 0.24
C VAL A 64 -6.75 -13.24 -0.16
N MET A 65 -5.59 -12.60 -0.15
CA MET A 65 -5.39 -11.20 -0.52
C MET A 65 -4.56 -11.11 -1.79
N TYR A 66 -4.75 -10.06 -2.56
CA TYR A 66 -4.11 -9.87 -3.85
C TYR A 66 -3.44 -8.51 -3.97
N ALA A 67 -2.34 -8.45 -4.75
CA ALA A 67 -1.91 -7.21 -5.34
C ALA A 67 -3.03 -6.68 -6.24
N LEU A 68 -3.41 -5.41 -6.08
CA LEU A 68 -4.57 -4.86 -6.79
C LEU A 68 -4.21 -4.42 -8.19
N PHE A 69 -4.28 -5.34 -9.15
CA PHE A 69 -4.16 -5.02 -10.58
C PHE A 69 -5.50 -4.54 -11.14
N PRO A 70 -5.49 -3.64 -12.13
CA PRO A 70 -6.69 -3.38 -12.90
C PRO A 70 -7.12 -4.67 -13.58
N THR A 71 -8.39 -5.02 -13.47
CA THR A 71 -8.98 -6.02 -14.34
C THR A 71 -8.85 -5.51 -15.76
N VAL A 72 -8.03 -6.17 -16.58
CA VAL A 72 -8.00 -5.92 -18.01
C VAL A 72 -9.42 -6.19 -18.52
N PRO A 73 -10.09 -5.25 -19.20
CA PRO A 73 -11.36 -5.54 -19.83
C PRO A 73 -11.21 -6.78 -20.72
N ASP A 74 -12.20 -7.66 -20.70
CA ASP A 74 -12.19 -9.04 -21.26
C ASP A 74 -12.09 -9.10 -22.79
N GLU A 75 -11.65 -8.06 -23.47
CA GLU A 75 -11.50 -8.03 -24.91
C GLU A 75 -10.03 -7.85 -25.34
N GLY A 76 -9.34 -8.96 -25.51
CA GLY A 76 -8.38 -9.12 -26.62
C GLY A 76 -7.00 -8.45 -26.50
N VAL A 77 -6.48 -8.13 -25.32
CA VAL A 77 -5.20 -7.38 -25.20
C VAL A 77 -3.94 -8.25 -25.26
N PHE A 78 -4.05 -9.56 -25.40
CA PHE A 78 -2.88 -10.43 -25.59
C PHE A 78 -2.41 -10.57 -27.06
N THR A 79 -3.03 -9.86 -28.00
CA THR A 79 -2.62 -9.89 -29.41
C THR A 79 -2.03 -8.55 -29.86
N ALA A 80 -0.72 -8.51 -29.95
CA ALA A 80 0.14 -7.50 -30.57
C ALA A 80 0.58 -6.31 -29.69
N PRO A 81 1.75 -6.43 -29.01
CA PRO A 81 2.36 -5.33 -28.26
C PRO A 81 2.68 -4.08 -29.09
N HIS A 82 2.78 -4.20 -30.41
CA HIS A 82 3.26 -3.13 -31.28
C HIS A 82 2.22 -2.09 -31.72
N LYS A 83 0.91 -2.40 -31.67
CA LYS A 83 -0.13 -1.45 -32.12
C LYS A 83 -0.74 -0.61 -31.00
N VAL A 84 -0.64 -1.06 -29.74
CA VAL A 84 -1.26 -0.38 -28.59
C VAL A 84 -0.46 0.85 -28.18
N LEU A 85 0.85 0.87 -28.40
CA LEU A 85 1.73 1.95 -27.92
C LEU A 85 1.68 3.24 -28.77
N GLU A 86 1.12 3.24 -29.96
CA GLU A 86 0.98 4.46 -30.78
C GLU A 86 -0.11 5.40 -30.28
N GLN A 87 -1.02 4.94 -29.42
CA GLN A 87 -2.14 5.74 -28.85
C GLN A 87 -2.17 5.81 -27.33
N ILE A 88 -1.24 5.16 -26.61
CA ILE A 88 -1.25 5.19 -25.15
C ILE A 88 -0.59 6.48 -24.67
N THR A 89 -1.38 7.35 -24.09
CA THR A 89 -0.91 8.50 -23.34
C THR A 89 -0.48 8.00 -21.96
N PHE A 90 0.80 7.96 -21.69
CA PHE A 90 1.37 7.59 -20.39
C PHE A 90 2.03 8.81 -19.74
N THR A 91 2.15 8.75 -18.42
CA THR A 91 2.94 9.67 -17.60
C THR A 91 4.02 8.91 -16.86
N SER A 92 4.98 9.60 -16.27
CA SER A 92 5.95 8.98 -15.38
C SER A 92 5.82 9.50 -13.96
N THR A 93 6.39 8.79 -12.98
CA THR A 93 6.40 9.23 -11.59
C THR A 93 7.07 10.60 -11.40
N TRP A 94 8.06 10.97 -12.22
CA TRP A 94 8.65 12.32 -12.22
C TRP A 94 7.65 13.41 -12.63
N TRP A 95 6.71 13.09 -13.53
CA TRP A 95 5.67 14.02 -13.95
C TRP A 95 4.54 14.07 -12.91
N THR A 96 4.06 12.91 -12.44
CA THR A 96 2.98 12.85 -11.44
C THR A 96 3.38 13.38 -10.07
N LYS A 97 4.68 13.35 -9.74
CA LYS A 97 5.27 14.01 -8.59
C LYS A 97 4.88 15.49 -8.48
N ARG A 98 4.78 16.19 -9.62
CA ARG A 98 4.34 17.60 -9.69
C ARG A 98 2.86 17.77 -9.37
N LEU A 99 2.04 16.79 -9.74
CA LEU A 99 0.59 16.87 -9.47
C LEU A 99 0.27 16.77 -7.98
N VAL A 100 1.11 16.08 -7.22
CA VAL A 100 0.98 15.99 -5.76
C VAL A 100 1.87 17.03 -5.03
N GLY A 101 2.63 17.84 -5.77
CA GLY A 101 3.51 18.88 -5.22
C GLY A 101 4.75 18.36 -4.49
N ALA A 102 5.10 17.08 -4.67
CA ALA A 102 6.27 16.50 -4.02
C ALA A 102 7.60 17.04 -4.59
N ASP A 103 7.61 17.60 -5.79
CA ASP A 103 8.74 18.33 -6.37
C ASP A 103 8.98 19.65 -5.61
N VAL A 104 7.94 20.40 -5.31
CA VAL A 104 8.02 21.64 -4.50
C VAL A 104 8.60 21.33 -3.12
N ALA A 105 8.10 20.30 -2.44
CA ALA A 105 8.65 19.84 -1.17
C ALA A 105 10.15 19.51 -1.28
N ASN A 106 10.53 18.80 -2.35
CA ASN A 106 11.94 18.41 -2.56
C ASN A 106 12.84 19.62 -2.85
N GLU A 107 12.36 20.63 -3.58
CA GLU A 107 13.07 21.89 -3.82
C GLU A 107 13.25 22.68 -2.53
N LYS A 108 12.29 22.64 -1.61
CA LYS A 108 12.38 23.22 -0.26
C LYS A 108 13.26 22.40 0.70
N GLY A 109 13.81 21.26 0.26
CA GLY A 109 14.72 20.41 1.02
C GLY A 109 14.07 19.34 1.89
N PHE A 110 12.77 19.10 1.71
CA PHE A 110 12.06 17.97 2.29
C PHE A 110 12.05 16.81 1.29
N ARG A 111 12.82 15.77 1.58
CA ARG A 111 13.09 14.65 0.65
C ARG A 111 12.83 13.28 1.28
N GLY A 112 12.24 13.26 2.49
CA GLY A 112 11.92 12.06 3.27
C GLY A 112 13.02 11.65 4.27
N ARG A 113 13.99 12.49 4.56
CA ARG A 113 15.12 12.17 5.47
C ARG A 113 14.62 11.82 6.87
N GLY A 114 15.13 10.69 7.41
CA GLY A 114 14.77 10.22 8.75
C GLY A 114 13.36 9.63 8.84
N VAL A 115 12.70 9.40 7.71
CA VAL A 115 11.40 8.74 7.63
C VAL A 115 11.56 7.38 6.97
N LEU A 116 11.16 6.31 7.66
CA LEU A 116 11.12 4.96 7.11
C LEU A 116 9.70 4.69 6.57
N VAL A 117 9.61 4.38 5.28
CA VAL A 117 8.38 3.92 4.63
C VAL A 117 8.49 2.42 4.39
N SER A 118 7.54 1.67 4.95
CA SER A 118 7.40 0.25 4.67
C SER A 118 6.42 0.01 3.52
N ILE A 119 6.80 -0.82 2.57
CA ILE A 119 5.98 -1.23 1.43
C ILE A 119 5.70 -2.74 1.61
N ALA A 120 4.52 -3.07 2.13
CA ALA A 120 4.08 -4.45 2.29
C ALA A 120 3.37 -4.91 1.01
N ASP A 121 4.07 -5.74 0.22
CA ASP A 121 3.70 -6.04 -1.16
C ASP A 121 4.36 -7.36 -1.64
N THR A 122 4.61 -7.49 -2.95
CA THR A 122 5.28 -8.65 -3.57
C THR A 122 6.80 -8.70 -3.34
N GLY A 123 7.34 -7.75 -2.57
CA GLY A 123 8.77 -7.56 -2.35
C GLY A 123 9.34 -6.41 -3.19
N ALA A 124 10.65 -6.37 -3.35
CA ALA A 124 11.31 -5.41 -4.23
C ALA A 124 12.60 -6.00 -4.83
N SER A 125 13.06 -5.43 -5.93
CA SER A 125 14.29 -5.87 -6.59
C SER A 125 15.53 -5.26 -5.93
N ARG A 126 16.48 -6.10 -5.52
CA ARG A 126 17.79 -5.66 -5.02
C ARG A 126 18.72 -5.12 -6.10
N VAL A 127 18.44 -5.44 -7.36
CA VAL A 127 19.33 -5.10 -8.49
C VAL A 127 18.80 -3.96 -9.35
N HIS A 128 17.56 -3.51 -9.13
CA HIS A 128 17.00 -2.37 -9.85
C HIS A 128 17.70 -1.08 -9.44
N GLU A 129 18.19 -0.32 -10.40
CA GLU A 129 19.02 0.88 -10.16
C GLU A 129 18.32 1.95 -9.31
N GLN A 130 17.00 2.09 -9.43
CA GLN A 130 16.23 3.11 -8.73
C GLN A 130 16.13 2.88 -7.21
N ILE A 131 16.17 1.61 -6.77
CA ILE A 131 15.83 1.20 -5.40
C ILE A 131 16.92 0.39 -4.71
N ARG A 132 18.19 0.58 -5.07
CA ARG A 132 19.33 -0.17 -4.50
C ARG A 132 19.52 -0.02 -2.99
N ARG A 133 18.86 0.96 -2.36
CA ARG A 133 18.97 1.26 -0.90
C ARG A 133 17.85 0.65 -0.07
N VAL A 134 17.05 -0.23 -0.66
CA VAL A 134 15.93 -0.86 0.01
C VAL A 134 16.42 -1.88 1.03
N ASP A 135 15.87 -1.82 2.24
CA ASP A 135 15.92 -2.89 3.23
C ASP A 135 14.79 -3.90 2.98
N PHE A 136 14.99 -5.15 3.43
CA PHE A 136 14.07 -6.24 3.11
C PHE A 136 13.66 -7.03 4.33
N GLU A 137 12.36 -7.34 4.39
CA GLU A 137 11.77 -8.33 5.27
C GLU A 137 10.83 -9.24 4.46
N THR A 138 10.43 -10.36 5.04
CA THR A 138 9.47 -11.25 4.40
C THR A 138 8.66 -12.02 5.42
N THR A 139 7.38 -12.17 5.13
CA THR A 139 6.48 -13.11 5.82
C THR A 139 6.30 -14.40 5.01
N MET A 140 7.08 -14.55 3.95
CA MET A 140 7.09 -15.68 3.03
C MET A 140 8.47 -16.36 3.02
N ASN A 141 8.63 -17.48 2.32
CA ASN A 141 9.89 -18.23 2.31
C ASN A 141 11.00 -17.61 1.44
N GLN A 142 10.73 -16.49 0.78
CA GLN A 142 11.67 -15.85 -0.16
C GLN A 142 11.48 -14.33 -0.16
N TYR A 143 12.53 -13.63 -0.60
CA TYR A 143 12.57 -12.16 -0.67
C TYR A 143 12.40 -11.62 -2.10
N ARG A 144 12.59 -12.46 -3.11
CA ARG A 144 12.59 -12.00 -4.51
C ARG A 144 11.21 -11.53 -4.93
N ASP A 145 11.17 -10.42 -5.66
CA ASP A 145 9.97 -9.95 -6.33
C ASP A 145 9.91 -10.57 -7.75
N GLU A 146 9.14 -11.63 -7.92
CA GLU A 146 8.90 -12.27 -9.21
C GLU A 146 7.77 -11.59 -9.99
N ASN A 147 6.91 -10.89 -9.28
CA ASN A 147 5.75 -10.22 -9.83
C ASN A 147 6.10 -8.87 -10.43
N GLY A 148 6.78 -8.01 -9.66
CA GLY A 148 7.20 -6.66 -10.04
C GLY A 148 6.36 -5.54 -9.42
N HIS A 149 5.19 -5.84 -8.88
CA HIS A 149 4.28 -4.86 -8.31
C HIS A 149 4.91 -4.10 -7.13
N GLY A 150 5.51 -4.81 -6.18
CA GLY A 150 6.18 -4.20 -5.04
C GLY A 150 7.40 -3.38 -5.42
N SER A 151 8.15 -3.79 -6.45
CA SER A 151 9.26 -2.99 -7.00
C SER A 151 8.76 -1.67 -7.58
N TRP A 152 7.65 -1.70 -8.31
CA TRP A 152 7.02 -0.50 -8.85
C TRP A 152 6.57 0.44 -7.73
N CYS A 153 5.85 -0.08 -6.74
CA CYS A 153 5.38 0.70 -5.58
C CYS A 153 6.56 1.32 -4.81
N THR A 154 7.63 0.53 -4.57
CA THR A 154 8.84 0.99 -3.89
C THR A 154 9.54 2.11 -4.68
N SER A 155 9.63 1.98 -6.01
CA SER A 155 10.21 2.99 -6.90
C SER A 155 9.40 4.29 -6.88
N CYS A 156 8.07 4.20 -6.87
CA CYS A 156 7.19 5.35 -6.77
C CYS A 156 7.30 6.09 -5.43
N VAL A 157 7.48 5.37 -4.31
CA VAL A 157 7.69 6.00 -2.99
C VAL A 157 9.00 6.76 -2.94
N GLY A 158 10.13 6.10 -3.23
CA GLY A 158 11.45 6.68 -2.93
C GLY A 158 12.54 6.35 -3.93
N GLY A 159 12.19 5.96 -5.16
CA GLY A 159 13.17 5.70 -6.21
C GLY A 159 14.00 6.94 -6.56
N ILE A 160 15.31 6.77 -6.73
CA ILE A 160 16.19 7.87 -7.21
C ILE A 160 15.83 8.18 -8.68
N PRO A 161 16.13 9.42 -9.16
CA PRO A 161 15.81 9.80 -10.54
C PRO A 161 16.63 8.99 -11.55
N MET A 162 15.93 8.31 -12.45
CA MET A 162 16.51 7.50 -13.53
C MET A 162 15.74 7.72 -14.83
N VAL A 163 16.42 7.49 -15.96
CA VAL A 163 15.83 7.65 -17.29
C VAL A 163 15.36 6.31 -17.81
N ASP A 164 14.08 6.22 -18.17
CA ASP A 164 13.61 5.15 -19.01
C ASP A 164 14.03 5.41 -20.46
N ASN A 165 15.06 4.70 -20.89
CA ASN A 165 15.62 4.85 -22.25
C ASN A 165 14.66 4.33 -23.31
N TYR A 166 13.92 3.24 -23.02
CA TYR A 166 13.02 2.62 -23.98
C TYR A 166 11.83 3.53 -24.30
N LEU A 167 11.11 4.01 -23.27
CA LEU A 167 10.01 4.95 -23.50
C LEU A 167 10.50 6.31 -23.98
N SER A 168 11.72 6.74 -23.60
CA SER A 168 12.31 7.99 -24.12
C SER A 168 12.50 7.97 -25.63
N GLN A 169 12.98 6.87 -26.17
CA GLN A 169 13.15 6.70 -27.63
C GLN A 169 11.81 6.69 -28.35
N ARG A 170 10.82 5.97 -27.83
CA ARG A 170 9.47 5.88 -28.43
C ARG A 170 8.71 7.20 -28.35
N ALA A 171 8.76 7.86 -27.21
CA ALA A 171 8.10 9.14 -26.98
C ALA A 171 8.83 10.33 -27.65
N ARG A 172 10.04 10.10 -28.20
CA ARG A 172 10.94 11.14 -28.74
C ARG A 172 11.15 12.29 -27.74
N ARG A 173 11.15 11.98 -26.46
CA ARG A 173 11.40 12.90 -25.35
C ARG A 173 12.01 12.14 -24.18
N ARG A 174 12.76 12.84 -23.32
CA ARG A 174 13.32 12.23 -22.11
C ARG A 174 12.20 11.87 -21.14
N VAL A 175 12.07 10.58 -20.81
CA VAL A 175 11.17 10.06 -19.78
C VAL A 175 12.01 9.77 -18.54
N VAL A 176 11.67 10.40 -17.43
CA VAL A 176 12.34 10.23 -16.15
C VAL A 176 11.36 9.63 -15.17
N CYS A 177 11.80 8.66 -14.38
CA CYS A 177 11.08 8.14 -13.23
C CYS A 177 11.81 8.55 -11.96
N GLU A 178 11.09 9.08 -10.97
CA GLU A 178 11.62 9.48 -9.67
C GLU A 178 10.53 9.30 -8.61
N GLY A 179 10.91 8.77 -7.45
CA GLY A 179 10.01 8.63 -6.31
C GLY A 179 9.64 9.98 -5.69
N MET A 180 8.55 9.98 -4.94
CA MET A 180 8.05 11.19 -4.25
C MET A 180 9.04 11.67 -3.18
N ALA A 181 9.58 10.74 -2.39
CA ALA A 181 10.50 10.98 -1.27
C ALA A 181 11.86 10.28 -1.49
N PRO A 182 12.74 10.81 -2.38
CA PRO A 182 13.92 10.07 -2.87
C PRO A 182 15.03 9.86 -1.81
N GLU A 183 14.91 10.42 -0.62
CA GLU A 183 15.85 10.23 0.49
C GLU A 183 15.23 9.57 1.72
N CYS A 184 13.98 9.07 1.62
CA CYS A 184 13.39 8.27 2.68
C CYS A 184 14.07 6.90 2.81
N GLY A 185 14.01 6.32 4.01
CA GLY A 185 14.29 4.91 4.20
C GLY A 185 13.19 4.07 3.54
N LEU A 186 13.58 3.03 2.83
CA LEU A 186 12.66 2.11 2.18
C LEU A 186 12.80 0.73 2.82
N LEU A 187 11.68 0.15 3.25
CA LEU A 187 11.59 -1.21 3.76
C LEU A 187 10.58 -1.99 2.90
N ALA A 188 11.05 -2.88 2.05
CA ALA A 188 10.18 -3.77 1.30
C ALA A 188 9.87 -5.02 2.13
N VAL A 189 8.61 -5.23 2.48
CA VAL A 189 8.16 -6.41 3.20
C VAL A 189 7.37 -7.30 2.24
N LYS A 190 7.96 -8.44 1.87
CA LYS A 190 7.27 -9.38 0.99
C LYS A 190 6.22 -10.16 1.77
N CYS A 191 4.95 -9.86 1.52
CA CYS A 191 3.79 -10.56 2.08
C CYS A 191 2.85 -11.14 1.02
N LEU A 192 3.09 -10.79 -0.25
CA LEU A 192 2.44 -11.37 -1.42
C LEU A 192 3.46 -12.12 -2.24
N GLY A 193 3.11 -13.32 -2.67
CA GLY A 193 4.00 -14.21 -3.41
C GLY A 193 3.43 -14.64 -4.74
N TYR A 194 4.17 -15.55 -5.34
CA TYR A 194 3.87 -16.09 -6.65
C TYR A 194 3.85 -15.01 -7.74
N TYR A 195 3.84 -15.41 -8.97
CA TYR A 195 3.77 -14.50 -10.13
C TYR A 195 2.49 -13.67 -10.16
N VAL A 196 1.45 -14.11 -9.45
CA VAL A 196 0.13 -13.46 -9.39
C VAL A 196 -0.06 -12.54 -8.19
N GLY A 197 0.95 -12.38 -7.33
CA GLY A 197 0.87 -11.46 -6.19
C GLY A 197 -0.21 -11.81 -5.17
N MET A 198 -0.22 -13.04 -4.67
CA MET A 198 -1.19 -13.54 -3.67
C MET A 198 -0.55 -13.73 -2.30
N GLY A 199 -1.32 -13.53 -1.24
CA GLY A 199 -0.96 -13.83 0.13
C GLY A 199 -2.19 -14.03 1.00
N ALA A 200 -2.01 -14.56 2.20
CA ALA A 200 -3.08 -14.66 3.18
C ALA A 200 -3.18 -13.36 4.00
N THR A 201 -4.34 -13.08 4.59
CA THR A 201 -4.53 -11.99 5.55
C THR A 201 -3.45 -12.01 6.64
N SER A 202 -3.12 -13.19 7.17
CA SER A 202 -2.08 -13.36 8.17
C SER A 202 -0.68 -12.98 7.69
N ASN A 203 -0.34 -13.16 6.41
CA ASN A 203 0.93 -12.68 5.84
C ASN A 203 1.02 -11.15 5.89
N ILE A 204 -0.08 -10.46 5.60
CA ILE A 204 -0.14 -9.01 5.56
C ILE A 204 -0.11 -8.44 6.99
N ILE A 205 -0.85 -9.05 7.92
CA ILE A 205 -0.81 -8.67 9.34
C ILE A 205 0.60 -8.82 9.92
N ASP A 206 1.28 -9.91 9.60
CA ASP A 206 2.68 -10.13 10.01
C ASP A 206 3.63 -9.09 9.38
N ALA A 207 3.40 -8.72 8.11
CA ALA A 207 4.15 -7.64 7.46
C ALA A 207 3.94 -6.28 8.14
N MET A 208 2.72 -5.99 8.61
CA MET A 208 2.43 -4.78 9.38
C MET A 208 3.13 -4.81 10.75
N ALA A 209 3.21 -6.00 11.40
CA ALA A 209 3.97 -6.17 12.63
C ALA A 209 5.46 -5.90 12.42
N LEU A 210 6.06 -6.51 11.40
CA LEU A 210 7.46 -6.27 11.02
C LEU A 210 7.72 -4.80 10.70
N SER A 211 6.80 -4.14 10.01
CA SER A 211 6.89 -2.70 9.70
C SER A 211 6.96 -1.86 10.98
N LEU A 212 6.11 -2.16 11.95
CA LEU A 212 6.08 -1.48 13.24
C LEU A 212 7.36 -1.75 14.05
N GLU A 213 7.82 -3.01 14.09
CA GLU A 213 9.05 -3.42 14.78
C GLU A 213 10.30 -2.76 14.19
N ARG A 214 10.33 -2.54 12.88
CA ARG A 214 11.42 -1.84 12.17
C ARG A 214 11.35 -0.32 12.32
N GLY A 215 10.30 0.21 12.97
CA GLY A 215 10.13 1.63 13.22
C GLY A 215 9.67 2.44 12.00
N ALA A 216 8.89 1.82 11.12
CA ALA A 216 8.27 2.53 10.00
C ALA A 216 7.37 3.66 10.50
N SER A 217 7.42 4.81 9.83
CA SER A 217 6.51 5.93 10.07
C SER A 217 5.28 5.87 9.18
N VAL A 218 5.42 5.22 8.03
CA VAL A 218 4.36 5.03 7.03
C VAL A 218 4.37 3.57 6.58
N VAL A 219 3.21 2.95 6.47
CA VAL A 219 3.02 1.62 5.86
C VAL A 219 2.14 1.77 4.64
N SER A 220 2.68 1.43 3.47
CA SER A 220 1.99 1.44 2.18
C SER A 220 1.49 0.04 1.84
N LEU A 221 0.18 -0.09 1.64
CA LEU A 221 -0.52 -1.34 1.36
C LEU A 221 -1.26 -1.22 0.02
N SER A 222 -0.57 -1.55 -1.07
CA SER A 222 -1.13 -1.56 -2.43
C SER A 222 -1.79 -2.90 -2.75
N LEU A 223 -2.62 -3.37 -1.86
CA LEU A 223 -3.24 -4.69 -1.88
C LEU A 223 -4.65 -4.65 -1.29
N GLY A 224 -5.43 -5.71 -1.50
CA GLY A 224 -6.74 -5.82 -0.91
C GLY A 224 -7.45 -7.12 -1.25
N GLY A 225 -8.59 -7.30 -0.62
CA GLY A 225 -9.53 -8.38 -0.81
C GLY A 225 -10.96 -7.91 -0.57
N ILE A 226 -11.91 -8.81 -0.68
CA ILE A 226 -13.32 -8.52 -0.45
C ILE A 226 -13.55 -8.30 1.04
N SER A 227 -14.26 -7.23 1.41
CA SER A 227 -14.74 -7.05 2.79
C SER A 227 -16.08 -7.77 2.97
N GLU A 228 -16.08 -8.82 3.79
CA GLU A 228 -17.27 -9.61 4.09
C GLU A 228 -17.92 -9.25 5.43
N THR A 229 -17.25 -8.41 6.22
CA THR A 229 -17.70 -8.02 7.56
C THR A 229 -18.77 -6.92 7.51
N ARG A 230 -19.62 -6.88 8.53
CA ARG A 230 -20.68 -5.86 8.66
C ARG A 230 -20.35 -4.75 9.63
N ALA A 231 -19.30 -4.91 10.38
CA ALA A 231 -18.74 -3.89 11.28
C ALA A 231 -17.21 -3.92 11.19
N PRO A 232 -16.53 -2.78 11.31
CA PRO A 232 -15.08 -2.74 11.19
C PRO A 232 -14.37 -3.60 12.25
N GLN A 233 -14.94 -3.71 13.46
CA GLN A 233 -14.38 -4.50 14.58
C GLN A 233 -14.39 -6.01 14.30
N ASP A 234 -15.17 -6.48 13.33
CA ASP A 234 -15.25 -7.89 12.93
C ASP A 234 -14.15 -8.26 11.92
N ASP A 235 -13.41 -7.28 11.42
CA ASP A 235 -12.30 -7.47 10.50
C ASP A 235 -10.96 -7.51 11.29
N PRO A 236 -10.08 -8.50 11.05
CA PRO A 236 -8.82 -8.62 11.79
C PRO A 236 -7.89 -7.40 11.62
N TYR A 237 -8.01 -6.66 10.53
CA TYR A 237 -7.22 -5.44 10.32
C TYR A 237 -7.58 -4.30 11.27
N PHE A 238 -8.78 -4.31 11.87
CA PHE A 238 -9.19 -3.24 12.77
C PHE A 238 -8.23 -3.08 13.95
N VAL A 239 -8.02 -4.15 14.72
CA VAL A 239 -7.13 -4.11 15.90
C VAL A 239 -5.67 -3.90 15.52
N VAL A 240 -5.25 -4.41 14.36
CA VAL A 240 -3.90 -4.23 13.84
C VAL A 240 -3.63 -2.77 13.51
N MET A 241 -4.56 -2.11 12.83
CA MET A 241 -4.43 -0.70 12.47
C MET A 241 -4.57 0.23 13.68
N GLU A 242 -5.41 -0.12 14.67
CA GLU A 242 -5.43 0.61 15.95
C GLU A 242 -4.05 0.62 16.60
N GLU A 243 -3.38 -0.53 16.62
CA GLU A 243 -2.03 -0.60 17.20
C GLU A 243 -1.00 0.20 16.38
N LEU A 244 -1.06 0.20 15.03
CA LEU A 244 -0.21 1.04 14.20
C LEU A 244 -0.40 2.54 14.51
N VAL A 245 -1.64 3.00 14.51
CA VAL A 245 -1.99 4.41 14.77
C VAL A 245 -1.58 4.84 16.17
N LYS A 246 -1.74 4.00 17.17
CA LYS A 246 -1.27 4.23 18.55
C LYS A 246 0.23 4.52 18.63
N TYR A 247 1.04 3.96 17.74
CA TYR A 247 2.48 4.25 17.60
C TYR A 247 2.78 5.33 16.55
N SER A 248 1.78 6.09 16.13
CA SER A 248 1.91 7.15 15.11
C SER A 248 2.44 6.63 13.77
N VAL A 249 2.19 5.38 13.44
CA VAL A 249 2.43 4.83 12.11
C VAL A 249 1.21 5.12 11.25
N ILE A 250 1.41 5.68 10.06
CA ILE A 250 0.33 6.06 9.14
C ILE A 250 0.08 4.93 8.13
N PRO A 251 -1.05 4.18 8.23
CA PRO A 251 -1.41 3.17 7.25
C PRO A 251 -2.06 3.82 6.03
N ILE A 252 -1.42 3.69 4.87
CA ILE A 252 -1.89 4.18 3.58
C ILE A 252 -2.26 2.99 2.71
N VAL A 253 -3.53 2.91 2.31
CA VAL A 253 -4.11 1.69 1.76
C VAL A 253 -4.87 1.98 0.47
N ALA A 254 -4.71 1.13 -0.53
CA ALA A 254 -5.46 1.21 -1.77
C ALA A 254 -6.96 0.94 -1.55
N ALA A 255 -7.81 1.70 -2.23
CA ALA A 255 -9.27 1.53 -2.15
C ALA A 255 -9.76 0.24 -2.80
N GLY A 256 -9.01 -0.28 -3.80
CA GLY A 256 -9.41 -1.42 -4.63
C GLY A 256 -9.71 -1.01 -6.08
N ASN A 257 -9.82 -2.02 -6.96
CA ASN A 257 -10.00 -1.82 -8.40
C ASN A 257 -11.32 -2.45 -8.91
N SER A 258 -12.36 -2.44 -8.08
CA SER A 258 -13.68 -3.04 -8.37
C SER A 258 -14.76 -1.99 -8.67
N GLY A 259 -14.38 -0.74 -8.99
CA GLY A 259 -15.29 0.32 -9.41
C GLY A 259 -15.95 0.03 -10.78
N PRO A 260 -16.82 0.92 -11.28
CA PRO A 260 -17.28 2.17 -10.68
C PRO A 260 -18.50 2.02 -9.72
N GLY A 261 -18.91 0.80 -9.42
CA GLY A 261 -20.04 0.53 -8.51
C GLY A 261 -19.81 1.03 -7.09
N GLN A 262 -20.89 1.27 -6.36
CA GLN A 262 -20.83 1.56 -4.92
C GLN A 262 -20.53 0.30 -4.10
N ASN A 263 -20.08 0.48 -2.85
CA ASN A 263 -19.72 -0.59 -1.91
C ASN A 263 -18.65 -1.54 -2.45
N THR A 264 -17.67 -1.01 -3.18
CA THR A 264 -16.60 -1.79 -3.79
C THR A 264 -15.25 -1.61 -3.09
N THR A 265 -15.17 -0.74 -2.05
CA THR A 265 -13.97 -0.61 -1.23
C THR A 265 -13.79 -1.87 -0.39
N GLY A 266 -12.69 -2.59 -0.62
CA GLY A 266 -12.36 -3.83 0.07
C GLY A 266 -11.50 -3.63 1.32
N THR A 267 -11.22 -4.73 2.02
CA THR A 267 -10.31 -4.74 3.16
C THR A 267 -8.85 -4.87 2.67
N PRO A 268 -7.86 -4.26 3.33
CA PRO A 268 -7.91 -3.42 4.52
C PRO A 268 -8.26 -1.94 4.25
N GLY A 269 -8.51 -1.54 2.99
CA GLY A 269 -8.83 -0.16 2.59
C GLY A 269 -10.11 0.39 3.23
N ALA A 270 -11.06 -0.48 3.59
CA ALA A 270 -12.29 -0.08 4.25
C ALA A 270 -12.11 0.36 5.71
N MET A 271 -10.96 0.04 6.35
CA MET A 271 -10.74 0.32 7.77
C MET A 271 -10.79 1.82 8.11
N PRO A 272 -11.45 2.21 9.22
CA PRO A 272 -11.53 3.61 9.64
C PRO A 272 -10.16 4.24 9.89
N GLN A 273 -9.19 3.49 10.40
CA GLN A 273 -7.85 3.96 10.71
C GLN A 273 -6.99 4.20 9.46
N ALA A 274 -7.30 3.55 8.33
CA ALA A 274 -6.54 3.71 7.10
C ALA A 274 -6.76 5.09 6.44
N LEU A 275 -5.70 5.66 5.88
CA LEU A 275 -5.81 6.68 4.84
C LEU A 275 -5.99 5.96 3.50
N THR A 276 -7.23 5.89 3.03
CA THR A 276 -7.61 5.08 1.86
C THR A 276 -7.53 5.89 0.58
N VAL A 277 -6.85 5.34 -0.42
CA VAL A 277 -6.46 6.05 -1.63
C VAL A 277 -7.18 5.48 -2.86
N GLY A 278 -7.98 6.31 -3.53
CA GLY A 278 -8.53 6.06 -4.85
C GLY A 278 -7.59 6.55 -5.96
N ALA A 279 -7.89 6.15 -7.20
CA ALA A 279 -7.07 6.47 -8.36
C ALA A 279 -7.78 7.46 -9.31
N TYR A 280 -7.04 8.48 -9.76
CA TYR A 280 -7.49 9.32 -10.88
C TYR A 280 -6.51 9.26 -12.06
N ASP A 281 -7.02 9.53 -13.26
CA ASP A 281 -6.21 9.69 -14.46
C ASP A 281 -5.52 11.06 -14.45
N PRO A 282 -4.18 11.09 -14.40
CA PRO A 282 -3.42 12.33 -14.31
C PRO A 282 -3.56 13.25 -15.52
N ILE A 283 -4.03 12.74 -16.67
CA ILE A 283 -4.19 13.50 -17.89
C ILE A 283 -5.56 14.18 -17.96
N THR A 284 -6.61 13.43 -17.60
CA THR A 284 -7.99 13.93 -17.66
C THR A 284 -8.48 14.55 -16.35
N GLY A 285 -7.79 14.27 -15.23
CA GLY A 285 -8.21 14.67 -13.88
C GLY A 285 -9.42 13.90 -13.36
N LYS A 286 -9.93 12.92 -14.09
CA LYS A 286 -11.11 12.15 -13.68
C LYS A 286 -10.72 10.93 -12.83
N VAL A 287 -11.55 10.62 -11.83
CA VAL A 287 -11.41 9.36 -11.09
C VAL A 287 -11.60 8.20 -12.07
N ALA A 288 -10.68 7.24 -12.01
CA ALA A 288 -10.70 6.07 -12.88
C ALA A 288 -11.93 5.20 -12.60
N ASP A 289 -12.50 4.62 -13.66
CA ASP A 289 -13.69 3.78 -13.51
C ASP A 289 -13.43 2.53 -12.67
N PHE A 290 -12.22 1.98 -12.75
CA PHE A 290 -11.85 0.84 -11.90
C PHE A 290 -11.68 1.20 -10.41
N SER A 291 -11.45 2.48 -10.07
CA SER A 291 -11.25 2.87 -8.66
C SER A 291 -12.46 2.52 -7.82
N SER A 292 -12.25 1.71 -6.79
CA SER A 292 -13.32 1.30 -5.87
C SER A 292 -13.92 2.50 -5.15
N ARG A 293 -15.20 2.40 -4.84
CA ARG A 293 -16.02 3.46 -4.26
C ARG A 293 -16.78 2.97 -3.04
N GLY A 294 -16.91 3.86 -2.06
CA GLY A 294 -17.75 3.62 -0.91
C GLY A 294 -19.26 3.71 -1.20
N PRO A 295 -20.09 3.74 -0.15
CA PRO A 295 -19.68 3.56 1.25
C PRO A 295 -19.16 2.14 1.54
N THR A 296 -18.52 1.94 2.70
CA THR A 296 -18.19 0.60 3.20
C THR A 296 -19.46 -0.16 3.61
N ASN A 297 -19.34 -1.45 3.91
CA ASN A 297 -20.46 -2.27 4.39
C ASN A 297 -21.12 -1.76 5.68
N TRP A 298 -20.42 -0.90 6.43
CA TRP A 298 -20.90 -0.26 7.65
C TRP A 298 -21.17 1.25 7.49
N GLY A 299 -21.16 1.77 6.26
CA GLY A 299 -21.63 3.10 5.93
C GLY A 299 -20.56 4.21 5.88
N ASP A 300 -19.29 3.91 6.16
CA ASP A 300 -18.22 4.91 6.08
C ASP A 300 -17.94 5.33 4.64
N VAL A 301 -17.77 6.63 4.42
CA VAL A 301 -17.40 7.14 3.11
C VAL A 301 -15.92 6.89 2.84
N LYS A 302 -15.63 6.08 1.81
CA LYS A 302 -14.29 5.78 1.30
C LYS A 302 -14.28 5.94 -0.23
N PRO A 303 -13.14 6.26 -0.87
CA PRO A 303 -11.82 6.51 -0.29
C PRO A 303 -11.77 7.78 0.55
N ASP A 304 -10.64 8.03 1.24
CA ASP A 304 -10.40 9.29 1.94
C ASP A 304 -9.86 10.35 0.97
N VAL A 305 -8.93 9.95 0.10
CA VAL A 305 -8.26 10.83 -0.88
C VAL A 305 -8.09 10.12 -2.22
N VAL A 306 -7.72 10.86 -3.25
CA VAL A 306 -7.31 10.30 -4.55
C VAL A 306 -5.92 10.79 -4.94
N ALA A 307 -5.22 9.98 -5.74
CA ALA A 307 -3.91 10.31 -6.30
C ALA A 307 -3.77 9.75 -7.73
N PRO A 308 -2.73 10.15 -8.50
CA PRO A 308 -2.50 9.63 -9.84
C PRO A 308 -2.38 8.10 -9.85
N GLY A 309 -3.15 7.41 -10.70
CA GLY A 309 -3.20 5.94 -10.72
C GLY A 309 -3.42 5.32 -12.09
N VAL A 310 -3.34 6.08 -13.20
CA VAL A 310 -3.61 5.56 -14.55
C VAL A 310 -2.40 5.76 -15.46
N ASN A 311 -1.92 4.67 -16.07
CA ASN A 311 -0.81 4.63 -17.04
C ASN A 311 0.43 5.40 -16.57
N ILE A 312 0.95 5.02 -15.41
CA ILE A 312 2.09 5.69 -14.78
C ILE A 312 3.33 4.80 -14.85
N ASP A 313 4.37 5.32 -15.46
CA ASP A 313 5.66 4.68 -15.61
C ASP A 313 6.51 4.82 -14.34
N SER A 314 7.06 3.71 -13.89
CA SER A 314 7.99 3.61 -12.75
C SER A 314 8.86 2.36 -12.87
N GLY A 315 9.87 2.25 -12.02
CA GLY A 315 10.77 1.09 -11.98
C GLY A 315 10.03 -0.20 -11.63
N ILE A 316 10.21 -1.23 -12.45
CA ILE A 316 9.51 -2.51 -12.33
C ILE A 316 10.44 -3.68 -12.61
N VAL A 317 10.04 -4.88 -12.20
CA VAL A 317 10.72 -6.14 -12.48
C VAL A 317 9.70 -7.25 -12.76
N GLY A 318 10.18 -8.43 -13.13
CA GLY A 318 9.35 -9.64 -13.17
C GLY A 318 8.30 -9.64 -14.28
N VAL A 319 7.21 -10.35 -14.03
CA VAL A 319 6.19 -10.62 -15.06
C VAL A 319 5.33 -9.42 -15.44
N LEU A 320 5.32 -8.39 -14.61
CA LEU A 320 4.58 -7.14 -14.88
C LEU A 320 5.37 -6.14 -15.72
N ASP A 321 6.64 -6.41 -16.00
CA ASP A 321 7.39 -5.61 -16.97
C ASP A 321 6.88 -5.92 -18.38
N THR A 322 5.93 -5.12 -18.82
CA THR A 322 5.26 -5.23 -20.13
C THR A 322 5.77 -4.22 -21.13
N SER A 323 6.89 -3.55 -20.83
CA SER A 323 7.46 -2.51 -21.70
C SER A 323 7.79 -3.01 -23.11
N GLY A 324 8.06 -4.33 -23.27
CA GLY A 324 8.40 -4.94 -24.53
C GLY A 324 9.78 -4.55 -25.05
N ASP A 325 10.66 -4.06 -24.18
CA ASP A 325 12.04 -3.66 -24.52
C ASP A 325 13.01 -4.85 -24.60
N GLY A 326 12.54 -6.05 -24.29
CA GLY A 326 13.34 -7.26 -24.24
C GLY A 326 14.28 -7.36 -23.03
N VAL A 327 14.19 -6.40 -22.09
CA VAL A 327 14.96 -6.38 -20.85
C VAL A 327 13.99 -6.43 -19.68
N PRO A 328 13.68 -7.62 -19.15
CA PRO A 328 12.90 -7.72 -17.92
C PRO A 328 13.56 -6.89 -16.83
N SER A 329 12.80 -6.10 -16.10
CA SER A 329 13.30 -5.40 -14.93
C SER A 329 13.77 -3.97 -15.13
N ARG A 330 13.05 -3.19 -15.93
CA ARG A 330 13.36 -1.77 -16.09
C ARG A 330 12.20 -0.88 -15.65
N TYR A 331 11.31 -0.50 -16.54
CA TYR A 331 10.23 0.45 -16.32
C TYR A 331 9.00 0.02 -17.10
N SER A 332 7.82 0.24 -16.53
CA SER A 332 6.56 -0.02 -17.24
C SER A 332 5.44 0.86 -16.73
N PRO A 333 4.63 1.45 -17.62
CA PRO A 333 3.42 2.16 -17.23
C PRO A 333 2.32 1.15 -16.87
N ILE A 334 1.82 1.23 -15.65
CA ILE A 334 0.71 0.42 -15.17
C ILE A 334 -0.36 1.29 -14.49
N SER A 335 -1.54 0.71 -14.27
CA SER A 335 -2.69 1.40 -13.68
C SER A 335 -3.24 0.64 -12.49
N GLY A 336 -3.82 1.36 -11.53
CA GLY A 336 -4.47 0.80 -10.34
C GLY A 336 -4.51 1.79 -9.19
N THR A 337 -5.36 1.56 -8.21
CA THR A 337 -5.27 2.24 -6.90
C THR A 337 -3.96 1.90 -6.20
N SER A 338 -3.35 0.77 -6.55
CA SER A 338 -1.99 0.39 -6.17
C SER A 338 -0.92 1.38 -6.65
N MET A 339 -1.15 2.09 -7.74
CA MET A 339 -0.23 3.12 -8.25
C MET A 339 -0.48 4.45 -7.55
N ALA A 340 -1.71 4.75 -7.19
CA ALA A 340 -2.08 5.94 -6.44
C ALA A 340 -1.55 5.90 -4.98
N THR A 341 -1.63 4.76 -4.33
CA THR A 341 -1.23 4.56 -2.93
C THR A 341 0.23 4.96 -2.64
N PRO A 342 1.25 4.52 -3.39
CA PRO A 342 2.64 4.90 -3.13
C PRO A 342 2.94 6.39 -3.42
N HIS A 343 2.17 7.07 -4.28
CA HIS A 343 2.26 8.53 -4.40
C HIS A 343 1.92 9.20 -3.07
N VAL A 344 0.82 8.78 -2.45
CA VAL A 344 0.41 9.30 -1.14
C VAL A 344 1.41 8.90 -0.06
N ALA A 345 1.91 7.65 -0.08
CA ALA A 345 2.89 7.19 0.91
C ALA A 345 4.18 8.00 0.88
N GLY A 346 4.71 8.27 -0.31
CA GLY A 346 5.88 9.12 -0.48
C GLY A 346 5.62 10.58 -0.10
N LEU A 347 4.47 11.15 -0.52
CA LEU A 347 4.08 12.51 -0.14
C LEU A 347 3.93 12.66 1.39
N VAL A 348 3.27 11.70 2.04
CA VAL A 348 3.12 11.71 3.51
C VAL A 348 4.48 11.56 4.20
N ALA A 349 5.43 10.82 3.61
CA ALA A 349 6.79 10.76 4.15
C ALA A 349 7.48 12.15 4.13
N LEU A 350 7.25 12.97 3.10
CA LEU A 350 7.73 14.36 3.07
C LEU A 350 7.05 15.20 4.16
N MET A 351 5.74 15.05 4.33
CA MET A 351 4.98 15.74 5.38
C MET A 351 5.47 15.33 6.79
N VAL A 352 5.76 14.05 7.03
CA VAL A 352 6.32 13.57 8.31
C VAL A 352 7.70 14.18 8.57
N GLU A 353 8.58 14.25 7.57
CA GLU A 353 9.89 14.94 7.70
C GLU A 353 9.69 16.41 8.08
N ALA A 354 8.83 17.11 7.35
CA ALA A 354 8.57 18.52 7.58
C ALA A 354 7.97 18.75 8.98
N HIS A 355 6.98 17.98 9.35
CA HIS A 355 6.29 18.07 10.64
C HIS A 355 7.27 17.88 11.82
N ARG A 356 8.16 16.90 11.72
CA ARG A 356 9.22 16.67 12.72
C ARG A 356 10.22 17.82 12.79
N ARG A 357 10.65 18.34 11.64
CA ARG A 357 11.65 19.41 11.58
C ARG A 357 11.13 20.77 12.04
N VAL A 358 9.85 21.02 11.77
CA VAL A 358 9.23 22.34 12.01
C VAL A 358 8.51 22.39 13.36
N LEU A 359 7.77 21.35 13.72
CA LEU A 359 6.96 21.32 14.96
C LEU A 359 7.57 20.45 16.07
N GLY A 360 8.62 19.67 15.77
CA GLY A 360 9.21 18.73 16.74
C GLY A 360 8.31 17.57 17.11
N LYS A 361 7.26 17.31 16.33
CA LYS A 361 6.24 16.27 16.57
C LYS A 361 6.16 15.32 15.39
N THR A 362 5.67 14.10 15.62
CA THR A 362 5.37 13.15 14.53
C THR A 362 3.95 13.41 14.02
N LEU A 363 3.80 13.52 12.71
CA LEU A 363 2.49 13.63 12.04
C LEU A 363 1.70 12.32 12.23
N THR A 364 0.41 12.44 12.49
CA THR A 364 -0.51 11.31 12.66
C THR A 364 -1.48 11.19 11.49
N VAL A 365 -2.11 10.02 11.32
CA VAL A 365 -3.13 9.82 10.29
C VAL A 365 -4.36 10.71 10.53
N ASP A 366 -4.70 10.96 11.78
CA ASP A 366 -5.83 11.82 12.14
C ASP A 366 -5.57 13.29 11.78
N GLU A 367 -4.33 13.77 11.94
CA GLU A 367 -3.94 15.11 11.50
C GLU A 367 -4.01 15.23 9.97
N VAL A 368 -3.55 14.21 9.22
CA VAL A 368 -3.71 14.19 7.75
C VAL A 368 -5.18 14.21 7.34
N LYS A 369 -6.03 13.43 7.99
CA LYS A 369 -7.47 13.42 7.72
C LYS A 369 -8.14 14.74 8.12
N THR A 370 -7.70 15.37 9.20
CA THR A 370 -8.20 16.68 9.64
C THR A 370 -7.84 17.75 8.61
N MET A 371 -6.59 17.80 8.17
CA MET A 371 -6.16 18.67 7.08
C MET A 371 -7.04 18.50 5.84
N MET A 372 -7.29 17.26 5.42
CA MET A 372 -8.12 17.00 4.25
C MET A 372 -9.59 17.36 4.45
N ARG A 373 -10.12 17.23 5.69
CA ARG A 373 -11.48 17.62 6.02
C ARG A 373 -11.65 19.14 5.99
N GLU A 374 -10.65 19.88 6.40
CA GLU A 374 -10.69 21.35 6.51
C GLU A 374 -10.40 22.05 5.18
N LEU A 375 -9.44 21.55 4.43
CA LEU A 375 -8.93 22.21 3.23
C LEU A 375 -9.28 21.50 1.91
N GLY A 376 -9.72 20.24 1.99
CA GLY A 376 -10.14 19.45 0.83
C GLY A 376 -11.55 19.81 0.33
N MET A 377 -12.06 18.98 -0.54
CA MET A 377 -13.42 19.07 -1.08
C MET A 377 -14.41 18.41 -0.12
N GLU A 378 -15.70 18.61 -0.35
CA GLU A 378 -16.75 17.81 0.32
C GLU A 378 -16.52 16.31 0.04
N LYS A 379 -16.51 15.50 1.10
CA LYS A 379 -16.18 14.09 1.00
C LYS A 379 -17.25 13.30 0.28
N THR A 380 -16.87 12.60 -0.78
CA THR A 380 -17.76 11.73 -1.55
C THR A 380 -17.24 10.29 -1.64
N PRO A 381 -18.11 9.31 -1.91
CA PRO A 381 -17.67 7.92 -2.12
C PRO A 381 -16.81 7.72 -3.37
N THR A 382 -16.70 8.69 -4.26
CA THR A 382 -15.94 8.59 -5.51
C THR A 382 -14.51 9.10 -5.37
N TYR A 383 -14.31 10.25 -4.73
CA TYR A 383 -12.99 10.90 -4.65
C TYR A 383 -12.56 11.27 -3.22
N GLY A 384 -13.32 10.85 -2.20
CA GLY A 384 -13.03 11.23 -0.84
C GLY A 384 -13.09 12.75 -0.66
N TRP A 385 -12.10 13.32 0.02
CA TRP A 385 -11.88 14.77 0.13
C TRP A 385 -11.11 15.37 -1.06
N GLY A 386 -10.91 14.62 -2.16
CA GLY A 386 -10.18 15.05 -3.33
C GLY A 386 -8.71 14.63 -3.32
N ALA A 387 -7.92 15.27 -4.20
CA ALA A 387 -6.49 14.98 -4.30
C ALA A 387 -5.71 15.56 -3.12
N ILE A 388 -4.89 14.74 -2.47
CA ILE A 388 -3.96 15.20 -1.44
C ILE A 388 -2.71 15.77 -2.10
N THR A 389 -2.27 16.96 -1.66
CA THR A 389 -1.11 17.67 -2.21
C THR A 389 -0.26 18.31 -1.14
N TRP A 390 1.00 18.62 -1.49
CA TRP A 390 1.91 19.37 -0.63
C TRP A 390 1.41 20.78 -0.32
N ASP A 391 0.78 21.46 -1.28
CA ASP A 391 0.20 22.80 -1.08
C ASP A 391 -0.89 22.82 0.01
N LEU A 392 -1.74 21.78 0.05
CA LEU A 392 -2.73 21.65 1.14
C LEU A 392 -2.03 21.54 2.50
N TYR A 393 -0.92 20.79 2.57
CA TYR A 393 -0.17 20.64 3.81
C TYR A 393 0.53 21.94 4.24
N GLU A 394 1.13 22.69 3.32
CA GLU A 394 1.72 24.02 3.63
C GLU A 394 0.67 25.00 4.15
N ARG A 395 -0.48 25.04 3.49
CA ARG A 395 -1.61 25.89 3.92
C ARG A 395 -2.11 25.48 5.30
N TRP A 396 -2.23 24.20 5.55
CA TRP A 396 -2.64 23.69 6.85
C TRP A 396 -1.64 24.04 7.96
N LEU A 397 -0.35 23.89 7.71
CA LEU A 397 0.70 24.33 8.65
C LEU A 397 0.60 25.82 8.97
N SER A 398 0.37 26.65 7.95
CA SER A 398 0.24 28.08 8.12
C SER A 398 -1.02 28.45 8.94
N THR A 399 -2.15 27.82 8.66
CA THR A 399 -3.43 28.13 9.33
C THR A 399 -3.50 27.58 10.75
N GLU A 400 -3.11 26.33 10.98
CA GLU A 400 -3.26 25.66 12.27
C GLU A 400 -2.09 25.89 13.22
N HIS A 401 -0.89 26.09 12.69
CA HIS A 401 0.34 26.18 13.49
C HIS A 401 1.09 27.51 13.33
N GLY A 402 0.63 28.39 12.43
CA GLY A 402 1.27 29.70 12.19
C GLY A 402 2.70 29.56 11.60
N VAL A 403 2.96 28.48 10.88
CA VAL A 403 4.29 28.15 10.36
C VAL A 403 4.29 28.15 8.83
N GLU A 404 5.20 28.88 8.23
CA GLU A 404 5.48 28.89 6.80
C GLU A 404 6.76 28.08 6.52
N ILE A 405 6.71 27.19 5.49
CA ILE A 405 7.84 26.34 5.08
C ILE A 405 8.17 26.47 3.61
#